data_e7d8c8b5d0343687244d4a9afc5f8faf
#
_entry.id   e7d8c8b5d0343687244d4a9afc5f8faf
#
_cell.length_a   1.000
_cell.length_b   1.000
_cell.length_c   1.000
_cell.angle_alpha   90.00
_cell.angle_beta   90.00
_cell.angle_gamma   90.00
#
_symmetry.space_group_name_H-M   'P 1'
#
loop_
_entity.id
_entity.type
_entity.pdbx_description
1 polymer ?
#
loop_
_entity_poly.entity_id
_entity_poly.type
_entity_poly.pdbx_seq_one_letter_code
_entity_poly.pdbx_strand_id
1 'polypeptide(L)' 'MWIVRYIRKDAKPDEEYFYHSQGEAEYHRDLFQNDDSGLYEKIEVINETDL' A
#
# COMPACT_ATOMS: atom_id res chain seq x y z
N MET A 1 -11.34 8.22 1.96
CA MET A 1 -10.24 7.91 1.06
C MET A 1 -9.41 6.76 1.60
N TRP A 2 -8.98 5.88 0.74
CA TRP A 2 -8.17 4.73 1.14
C TRP A 2 -6.73 4.94 0.70
N ILE A 3 -5.78 4.59 1.58
CA ILE A 3 -4.37 4.76 1.31
C ILE A 3 -3.70 3.39 1.35
N VAL A 4 -2.88 3.11 0.35
CA VAL A 4 -2.01 1.93 0.38
C VAL A 4 -0.59 2.43 0.58
N ARG A 5 0.02 2.02 1.68
CA ARG A 5 1.37 2.43 2.03
C ARG A 5 2.32 1.27 1.84
N TYR A 6 3.37 1.50 1.06
CA TYR A 6 4.39 0.49 0.79
C TYR A 6 5.65 0.85 1.55
N ILE A 7 6.03 -0.01 2.49
CA ILE A 7 7.22 0.19 3.30
C ILE A 7 8.35 -0.61 2.68
N ARG A 8 9.39 0.07 2.25
CA ARG A 8 10.49 -0.55 1.52
C ARG A 8 11.55 -1.10 2.46
N LYS A 9 12.23 -2.17 2.01
CA LYS A 9 13.29 -2.79 2.78
C LYS A 9 14.62 -2.07 2.66
N ASP A 10 14.77 -1.25 1.61
CA ASP A 10 16.05 -0.63 1.29
C ASP A 10 16.24 0.73 1.94
N ALA A 11 15.52 1.01 3.00
CA ALA A 11 15.60 2.25 3.77
C ALA A 11 15.21 3.50 2.98
N LYS A 12 14.57 3.34 1.84
CA LYS A 12 14.02 4.47 1.10
C LYS A 12 12.69 4.89 1.71
N PRO A 13 12.24 6.13 1.44
CA PRO A 13 10.97 6.61 1.98
C PRO A 13 9.81 5.72 1.58
N ASP A 14 8.82 5.63 2.46
CA ASP A 14 7.60 4.89 2.17
C ASP A 14 6.86 5.53 1.00
N GLU A 15 6.18 4.70 0.22
CA GLU A 15 5.37 5.16 -0.89
C GLU A 15 3.91 5.06 -0.50
N GLU A 16 3.13 6.10 -0.80
CA GLU A 16 1.71 6.11 -0.49
C GLU A 16 0.91 6.43 -1.74
N TYR A 17 -0.17 5.66 -1.94
CA TYR A 17 -1.07 5.88 -3.07
C TYR A 17 -2.50 5.95 -2.56
N PHE A 18 -3.29 6.83 -3.15
CA PHE A 18 -4.65 7.12 -2.70
C PHE A 18 -5.68 6.52 -3.65
N TYR A 19 -6.72 5.91 -3.08
CA TYR A 19 -7.79 5.29 -3.85
C TYR A 19 -9.15 5.71 -3.29
N HIS A 20 -10.15 5.72 -4.14
CA HIS A 20 -11.49 6.14 -3.73
C HIS A 20 -12.28 5.02 -3.07
N SER A 21 -11.93 3.77 -3.29
CA SER A 21 -12.66 2.66 -2.72
C SER A 21 -11.73 1.65 -2.09
N GLN A 22 -12.28 0.91 -1.13
CA GLN A 22 -11.54 -0.15 -0.46
C GLN A 22 -11.13 -1.25 -1.44
N GLY A 23 -12.04 -1.59 -2.37
CA GLY A 23 -11.75 -2.64 -3.34
C GLY A 23 -10.54 -2.32 -4.20
N GLU A 24 -10.42 -1.07 -4.64
CA GLU A 24 -9.27 -0.67 -5.43
C GLU A 24 -7.99 -0.74 -4.61
N ALA A 25 -8.05 -0.27 -3.37
CA ALA A 25 -6.87 -0.30 -2.51
C ALA A 25 -6.41 -1.73 -2.25
N GLU A 26 -7.34 -2.62 -1.94
CA GLU A 26 -7.00 -4.02 -1.67
C GLU A 26 -6.50 -4.73 -2.92
N TYR A 27 -7.05 -4.40 -4.08
CA TYR A 27 -6.60 -4.97 -5.33
C TYR A 27 -5.13 -4.64 -5.58
N HIS A 28 -4.76 -3.38 -5.42
CA HIS A 28 -3.38 -2.95 -5.63
C HIS A 28 -2.44 -3.52 -4.56
N ARG A 29 -2.90 -3.58 -3.32
CA ARG A 29 -2.10 -4.22 -2.28
C ARG A 29 -1.80 -5.66 -2.64
N ASP A 30 -2.80 -6.41 -3.11
CA ASP A 30 -2.62 -7.81 -3.41
C ASP A 30 -1.67 -8.02 -4.59
N LEU A 31 -1.71 -7.16 -5.58
CA LEU A 31 -0.80 -7.25 -6.71
C LEU A 31 0.67 -7.17 -6.26
N PHE A 32 0.97 -6.24 -5.37
CA PHE A 32 2.33 -6.04 -4.92
C PHE A 32 2.72 -6.98 -3.78
N GLN A 33 1.77 -7.39 -2.97
CA GLN A 33 2.04 -8.32 -1.89
C GLN A 33 2.44 -9.70 -2.43
N ASN A 34 1.89 -10.07 -3.58
CA ASN A 34 2.22 -11.34 -4.22
C ASN A 34 3.45 -11.27 -5.12
N ASP A 35 4.10 -10.12 -5.18
CA ASP A 35 5.29 -9.94 -5.99
C ASP A 35 6.51 -10.48 -5.23
N ASP A 36 7.28 -11.33 -5.86
CA ASP A 36 8.45 -11.94 -5.25
C ASP A 36 9.69 -11.08 -5.33
N SER A 37 9.57 -9.82 -5.70
CA SER A 37 10.73 -8.94 -5.86
C SER A 37 11.49 -8.72 -4.56
N GLY A 38 10.80 -8.85 -3.42
CA GLY A 38 11.43 -8.62 -2.13
C GLY A 38 11.71 -7.15 -1.83
N LEU A 39 11.13 -6.24 -2.59
CA LEU A 39 11.36 -4.81 -2.41
C LEU A 39 10.66 -4.25 -1.18
N TYR A 40 9.54 -4.84 -0.79
CA TYR A 40 8.71 -4.29 0.27
C TYR A 40 8.74 -5.16 1.52
N GLU A 41 8.92 -4.50 2.67
CA GLU A 41 8.86 -5.18 3.95
C GLU A 41 7.42 -5.39 4.38
N LYS A 42 6.56 -4.41 4.08
CA LYS A 42 5.18 -4.41 4.53
C LYS A 42 4.32 -3.56 3.62
N ILE A 43 3.09 -3.96 3.42
CA ILE A 43 2.12 -3.17 2.65
C ILE A 43 0.88 -3.03 3.52
N GLU A 44 0.46 -1.77 3.77
CA GLU A 44 -0.66 -1.48 4.64
C GLU A 44 -1.80 -0.83 3.87
N VAL A 45 -3.03 -1.20 4.21
CA VAL A 45 -4.22 -0.52 3.69
C VAL A 45 -4.83 0.27 4.85
N ILE A 46 -4.94 1.57 4.68
CA ILE A 46 -5.39 2.48 5.72
C ILE A 46 -6.65 3.19 5.25
N ASN A 47 -7.66 3.22 6.13
CA ASN A 47 -8.87 3.96 5.84
C ASN A 47 -8.79 5.33 6.50
N GLU A 48 -8.71 6.36 5.67
CA GLU A 48 -8.65 7.74 6.16
C GLU A 48 -10.02 8.36 6.00
N THR A 49 -10.84 8.26 7.03
CA THR A 49 -12.24 8.65 6.92
C THR A 49 -12.59 9.95 7.58
N ASP A 50 -11.74 10.47 8.41
CA ASP A 50 -12.17 11.60 9.18
C ASP A 50 -11.11 12.59 9.32
N LEU A 51 -11.11 13.44 8.50
CA LEU A 51 -10.21 14.54 8.70
C LEU A 51 -10.93 15.86 8.85
#